data_78d2e185719822e8f6895551688d8551
#
_entry.id   78d2e185719822e8f6895551688d8551
#
_cell.length_a   1.000
_cell.length_b   1.000
_cell.length_c   1.000
_cell.angle_alpha   90.00
_cell.angle_beta   90.00
_cell.angle_gamma   90.00
#
_symmetry.space_group_name_H-M   'P 1'
#
loop_
_entity.id
_entity.type
_entity.pdbx_description
1 polymer ?
#
loop_
_entity_poly.entity_id
_entity_poly.type
_entity_poly.pdbx_seq_one_letter_code
_entity_poly.pdbx_strand_id
1 'polypeptide(L)'
;MKKLNVALVGLSFGLEFVAIYCKHPDIDKVYVVDKNEKLLNIAKERYSIPDERCFTDLQDVLDIPEIDAVHLVTPPATHAPFSVRVLNAGKHCGCTIPMGMSIQELNDIIAARKASGKNYMFMETTIFQREFLYIQELYKKGELGRLQYMTCAHYQDMEGWPEYWEGFPPLMHPTHAVAPCLMLAGHLPDKVYARGSGKIRKELADKYGCPFAFESAFISLQDSDVTIEMERFLYGVARSYSECFRVYGENESFEWQQLADEDPVLFTRTGELEKVDILDEDSEKSSRGSEIVEKRIQIPDYAHLLPKEIASFTTNTVYNNENTHLSFTQGGGHGGSHPHLVHEFIRSILEERKPAIDDIMGAYWTGT
;
A
#
# COMPACT_ATOMS: atom_id res chain seq x y z
N MET A 1 0.79 -16.25 25.22
CA MET A 1 1.74 -15.75 24.19
C MET A 1 2.08 -14.31 24.53
N LYS A 2 3.29 -13.83 24.18
CA LYS A 2 3.67 -12.43 24.37
C LYS A 2 2.74 -11.55 23.52
N LYS A 3 2.20 -10.49 24.11
CA LYS A 3 1.49 -9.44 23.39
C LYS A 3 2.36 -8.21 23.26
N LEU A 4 2.14 -7.41 22.24
CA LEU A 4 2.91 -6.19 21.99
C LEU A 4 2.19 -4.95 22.49
N ASN A 5 2.94 -3.95 22.89
CA ASN A 5 2.50 -2.59 23.12
C ASN A 5 2.89 -1.73 21.92
N VAL A 6 1.92 -1.08 21.31
CA VAL A 6 2.12 -0.31 20.06
C VAL A 6 1.75 1.15 20.24
N ALA A 7 2.60 2.05 19.74
CA ALA A 7 2.29 3.47 19.63
C ALA A 7 1.95 3.81 18.17
N LEU A 8 0.84 4.52 17.95
CA LEU A 8 0.45 5.08 16.66
C LEU A 8 0.70 6.59 16.69
N VAL A 9 1.52 7.08 15.77
CA VAL A 9 1.96 8.49 15.70
C VAL A 9 1.40 9.15 14.46
N GLY A 10 0.60 10.20 14.65
CA GLY A 10 -0.19 10.87 13.60
C GLY A 10 -1.59 10.25 13.49
N LEU A 11 -2.60 11.03 13.84
CA LEU A 11 -3.98 10.54 13.95
C LEU A 11 -4.90 11.04 12.83
N SER A 12 -4.46 11.92 11.94
CA SER A 12 -5.31 12.37 10.84
C SER A 12 -5.80 11.16 10.03
N PHE A 13 -4.93 10.54 9.27
CA PHE A 13 -5.21 9.26 8.61
C PHE A 13 -5.06 8.06 9.58
N GLY A 14 -4.23 8.20 10.61
CA GLY A 14 -3.94 7.14 11.58
C GLY A 14 -5.16 6.61 12.34
N LEU A 15 -6.24 7.40 12.49
CA LEU A 15 -7.50 6.92 13.10
C LEU A 15 -8.05 5.66 12.42
N GLU A 16 -7.77 5.46 11.12
CA GLU A 16 -8.13 4.25 10.38
C GLU A 16 -7.51 2.96 10.96
N PHE A 17 -6.37 3.08 11.61
CA PHE A 17 -5.63 1.94 12.19
C PHE A 17 -5.88 1.71 13.68
N VAL A 18 -6.30 2.75 14.42
CA VAL A 18 -6.49 2.65 15.89
C VAL A 18 -7.46 1.53 16.25
N ALA A 19 -8.61 1.45 15.57
CA ALA A 19 -9.59 0.39 15.81
C ALA A 19 -9.01 -1.01 15.63
N ILE A 20 -8.20 -1.18 14.60
CA ILE A 20 -7.58 -2.46 14.25
C ILE A 20 -6.59 -2.87 15.34
N TYR A 21 -5.70 -1.96 15.75
CA TYR A 21 -4.77 -2.22 16.86
C TYR A 21 -5.50 -2.53 18.18
N CYS A 22 -6.55 -1.78 18.52
CA CYS A 22 -7.33 -2.01 19.73
C CYS A 22 -8.06 -3.37 19.76
N LYS A 23 -8.41 -3.90 18.59
CA LYS A 23 -9.09 -5.20 18.46
C LYS A 23 -8.14 -6.37 18.20
N HIS A 24 -6.88 -6.10 17.82
CA HIS A 24 -5.95 -7.16 17.46
C HIS A 24 -5.61 -8.05 18.66
N PRO A 25 -5.76 -9.40 18.58
CA PRO A 25 -5.61 -10.29 19.73
C PRO A 25 -4.19 -10.33 20.31
N ASP A 26 -3.18 -9.99 19.53
CA ASP A 26 -1.77 -10.00 19.93
C ASP A 26 -1.28 -8.61 20.43
N ILE A 27 -2.18 -7.64 20.60
CA ILE A 27 -1.89 -6.33 21.20
C ILE A 27 -2.40 -6.28 22.64
N ASP A 28 -1.59 -5.74 23.54
CA ASP A 28 -1.94 -5.49 24.93
C ASP A 28 -2.37 -4.06 25.14
N LYS A 29 -1.51 -3.09 24.76
CA LYS A 29 -1.76 -1.67 24.92
C LYS A 29 -1.55 -0.91 23.62
N VAL A 30 -2.43 0.05 23.36
CA VAL A 30 -2.30 1.03 22.28
C VAL A 30 -2.04 2.40 22.88
N TYR A 31 -1.02 3.06 22.37
CA TYR A 31 -0.66 4.44 22.66
C TYR A 31 -0.89 5.28 21.43
N VAL A 32 -1.31 6.52 21.60
CA VAL A 32 -1.55 7.45 20.49
C VAL A 32 -0.80 8.75 20.67
N VAL A 33 -0.28 9.28 19.57
CA VAL A 33 0.49 10.53 19.56
C VAL A 33 -0.01 11.42 18.42
N ASP A 34 -0.41 12.63 18.75
CA ASP A 34 -0.71 13.67 17.76
C ASP A 34 -0.54 15.07 18.40
N LYS A 35 -0.02 16.03 17.66
CA LYS A 35 0.06 17.43 18.10
C LYS A 35 -1.31 18.09 18.23
N ASN A 36 -2.31 17.56 17.55
CA ASN A 36 -3.67 18.05 17.53
C ASN A 36 -4.49 17.38 18.66
N GLU A 37 -4.71 18.10 19.75
CA GLU A 37 -5.49 17.62 20.89
C GLU A 37 -6.93 17.17 20.52
N LYS A 38 -7.53 17.73 19.46
CA LYS A 38 -8.85 17.30 19.01
C LYS A 38 -8.81 15.86 18.49
N LEU A 39 -7.76 15.48 17.76
CA LEU A 39 -7.59 14.11 17.29
C LEU A 39 -7.31 13.15 18.43
N LEU A 40 -6.53 13.56 19.43
CA LEU A 40 -6.33 12.77 20.65
C LEU A 40 -7.65 12.55 21.40
N ASN A 41 -8.48 13.57 21.54
CA ASN A 41 -9.79 13.44 22.19
C ASN A 41 -10.72 12.51 21.41
N ILE A 42 -10.73 12.58 20.07
CA ILE A 42 -11.46 11.60 19.24
C ILE A 42 -10.98 10.18 19.52
N ALA A 43 -9.67 9.95 19.58
CA ALA A 43 -9.12 8.63 19.88
C ALA A 43 -9.52 8.13 21.27
N LYS A 44 -9.47 8.98 22.29
CA LYS A 44 -9.90 8.68 23.66
C LYS A 44 -11.37 8.27 23.70
N GLU A 45 -12.24 9.10 23.11
CA GLU A 45 -13.68 8.87 23.14
C GLU A 45 -14.12 7.64 22.35
N ARG A 46 -13.61 7.50 21.11
CA ARG A 46 -14.03 6.41 20.19
C ARG A 46 -13.49 5.05 20.59
N TYR A 47 -12.22 5.01 21.05
CA TYR A 47 -11.53 3.75 21.27
C TYR A 47 -11.22 3.47 22.74
N SER A 48 -11.72 4.31 23.65
CA SER A 48 -11.50 4.20 25.10
C SER A 48 -10.03 4.15 25.49
N ILE A 49 -9.18 4.97 24.81
CA ILE A 49 -7.77 5.06 25.14
C ILE A 49 -7.61 5.98 26.35
N PRO A 50 -7.03 5.52 27.47
CA PRO A 50 -6.88 6.31 28.67
C PRO A 50 -5.86 7.45 28.48
N ASP A 51 -6.01 8.52 29.28
CA ASP A 51 -5.20 9.74 29.16
C ASP A 51 -3.71 9.49 29.25
N GLU A 52 -3.27 8.57 30.10
CA GLU A 52 -1.86 8.18 30.28
C GLU A 52 -1.24 7.47 29.07
N ARG A 53 -2.02 7.18 28.03
CA ARG A 53 -1.54 6.62 26.74
C ARG A 53 -1.70 7.57 25.57
N CYS A 54 -2.00 8.85 25.86
CA CYS A 54 -2.18 9.89 24.85
C CYS A 54 -1.10 10.95 25.02
N PHE A 55 -0.31 11.17 23.97
CA PHE A 55 0.85 12.05 23.99
C PHE A 55 0.83 13.04 22.84
N THR A 56 1.61 14.10 22.95
CA THR A 56 1.72 15.13 21.90
C THR A 56 3.07 15.13 21.18
N ASP A 57 4.06 14.43 21.72
CA ASP A 57 5.40 14.33 21.12
C ASP A 57 5.82 12.86 20.97
N LEU A 58 6.51 12.56 19.87
CA LEU A 58 7.08 11.26 19.61
C LEU A 58 8.07 10.82 20.71
N GLN A 59 8.83 11.76 21.28
CA GLN A 59 9.83 11.42 22.30
C GLN A 59 9.21 10.78 23.53
N ASP A 60 8.02 11.25 23.94
CA ASP A 60 7.34 10.71 25.11
C ASP A 60 7.13 9.18 24.99
N VAL A 61 6.70 8.69 23.82
CA VAL A 61 6.51 7.25 23.61
C VAL A 61 7.81 6.50 23.35
N LEU A 62 8.85 7.17 22.85
CA LEU A 62 10.16 6.54 22.70
C LEU A 62 10.81 6.25 24.05
N ASP A 63 10.56 7.09 25.05
CA ASP A 63 11.11 6.98 26.42
C ASP A 63 10.37 5.93 27.26
N ILE A 64 9.23 5.41 26.80
CA ILE A 64 8.48 4.35 27.51
C ILE A 64 9.07 2.97 27.17
N PRO A 65 9.72 2.27 28.12
CA PRO A 65 10.41 1.02 27.83
C PRO A 65 9.49 -0.13 27.39
N GLU A 66 8.24 -0.12 27.85
CA GLU A 66 7.27 -1.18 27.55
C GLU A 66 6.70 -1.12 26.14
N ILE A 67 6.89 -0.04 25.38
CA ILE A 67 6.43 0.05 23.99
C ILE A 67 7.40 -0.76 23.11
N ASP A 68 6.87 -1.76 22.42
CA ASP A 68 7.63 -2.64 21.54
C ASP A 68 7.77 -2.07 20.13
N ALA A 69 6.72 -1.39 19.61
CA ALA A 69 6.66 -0.95 18.23
C ALA A 69 5.96 0.41 18.07
N VAL A 70 6.34 1.13 17.01
CA VAL A 70 5.75 2.43 16.65
C VAL A 70 5.31 2.38 15.19
N HIS A 71 4.06 2.77 14.92
CA HIS A 71 3.54 2.98 13.57
C HIS A 71 3.45 4.49 13.29
N LEU A 72 4.22 4.95 12.31
CA LEU A 72 4.27 6.36 11.89
C LEU A 72 3.29 6.60 10.75
N VAL A 73 2.33 7.51 10.96
CA VAL A 73 1.32 7.96 10.00
C VAL A 73 1.35 9.50 9.96
N THR A 74 2.50 10.04 9.66
CA THR A 74 2.83 11.47 9.78
C THR A 74 3.06 12.08 8.39
N PRO A 75 3.27 13.41 8.26
CA PRO A 75 3.62 14.00 6.96
C PRO A 75 4.92 13.42 6.37
N PRO A 76 5.02 13.26 5.03
CA PRO A 76 6.16 12.62 4.35
C PRO A 76 7.55 13.10 4.78
N ALA A 77 7.72 14.40 4.97
CA ALA A 77 9.00 14.98 5.40
C ALA A 77 9.49 14.51 6.79
N THR A 78 8.61 13.91 7.59
CA THR A 78 8.93 13.40 8.92
C THR A 78 9.17 11.88 8.95
N HIS A 79 8.85 11.16 7.89
CA HIS A 79 8.93 9.70 7.86
C HIS A 79 10.34 9.21 8.15
N ALA A 80 11.34 9.68 7.42
CA ALA A 80 12.72 9.23 7.61
C ALA A 80 13.30 9.64 8.96
N PRO A 81 13.30 10.93 9.37
CA PRO A 81 13.85 11.31 10.65
C PRO A 81 13.15 10.64 11.85
N PHE A 82 11.85 10.40 11.77
CA PHE A 82 11.11 9.71 12.84
C PHE A 82 11.41 8.21 12.85
N SER A 83 11.47 7.55 11.68
CA SER A 83 11.86 6.14 11.58
C SER A 83 13.24 5.87 12.18
N VAL A 84 14.22 6.73 11.90
CA VAL A 84 15.56 6.65 12.48
C VAL A 84 15.52 6.79 13.99
N ARG A 85 14.74 7.75 14.53
CA ARG A 85 14.57 7.93 15.98
C ARG A 85 13.94 6.70 16.65
N VAL A 86 12.87 6.13 16.04
CA VAL A 86 12.18 4.93 16.54
C VAL A 86 13.14 3.74 16.60
N LEU A 87 13.87 3.49 15.53
CA LEU A 87 14.83 2.38 15.44
C LEU A 87 15.97 2.56 16.45
N ASN A 88 16.53 3.76 16.59
CA ASN A 88 17.58 4.08 17.54
C ASN A 88 17.12 3.97 19.01
N ALA A 89 15.83 4.16 19.27
CA ALA A 89 15.22 3.91 20.59
C ALA A 89 15.00 2.40 20.86
N GLY A 90 15.44 1.52 19.96
CA GLY A 90 15.33 0.07 20.11
C GLY A 90 13.91 -0.46 19.91
N LYS A 91 13.04 0.25 19.19
CA LYS A 91 11.66 -0.15 18.93
C LYS A 91 11.51 -0.57 17.45
N HIS A 92 10.56 -1.49 17.18
CA HIS A 92 10.17 -1.82 15.81
C HIS A 92 9.43 -0.64 15.19
N CYS A 93 9.62 -0.42 13.90
CA CYS A 93 9.06 0.72 13.17
C CYS A 93 8.20 0.25 12.00
N GLY A 94 6.93 0.65 11.97
CA GLY A 94 6.11 0.68 10.76
C GLY A 94 6.02 2.14 10.29
N CYS A 95 6.21 2.40 9.00
CA CYS A 95 6.11 3.76 8.48
C CYS A 95 5.30 3.78 7.19
N THR A 96 4.32 4.69 7.12
CA THR A 96 3.54 4.92 5.89
C THR A 96 4.43 5.49 4.78
N ILE A 97 3.87 5.58 3.60
CA ILE A 97 4.53 5.96 2.36
C ILE A 97 4.54 7.50 2.15
N PRO A 98 5.54 8.03 1.42
CA PRO A 98 6.78 7.38 0.97
C PRO A 98 7.75 7.12 2.14
N MET A 99 8.69 6.21 1.97
CA MET A 99 9.67 5.87 3.02
C MET A 99 10.51 7.07 3.43
N GLY A 100 10.89 7.91 2.47
CA GLY A 100 11.67 9.15 2.63
C GLY A 100 11.59 10.00 1.38
N MET A 101 12.16 11.19 1.44
CA MET A 101 12.12 12.21 0.39
C MET A 101 13.45 12.33 -0.38
N SER A 102 14.48 11.56 -0.01
CA SER A 102 15.78 11.55 -0.65
C SER A 102 16.48 10.20 -0.48
N ILE A 103 17.39 9.88 -1.38
CA ILE A 103 18.21 8.66 -1.31
C ILE A 103 19.01 8.60 0.00
N GLN A 104 19.46 9.75 0.51
CA GLN A 104 20.18 9.79 1.78
C GLN A 104 19.27 9.35 2.94
N GLU A 105 18.03 9.81 2.99
CA GLU A 105 17.06 9.42 4.01
C GLU A 105 16.73 7.91 3.95
N LEU A 106 16.63 7.33 2.76
CA LEU A 106 16.43 5.89 2.60
C LEU A 106 17.62 5.11 3.19
N ASN A 107 18.85 5.54 2.89
CA ASN A 107 20.06 4.93 3.43
C ASN A 107 20.17 5.09 4.96
N ASP A 108 19.74 6.21 5.52
CA ASP A 108 19.75 6.46 6.96
C ASP A 108 18.80 5.50 7.70
N ILE A 109 17.62 5.23 7.14
CA ILE A 109 16.68 4.23 7.69
C ILE A 109 17.29 2.83 7.64
N ILE A 110 17.87 2.43 6.50
CA ILE A 110 18.52 1.12 6.34
C ILE A 110 19.65 0.96 7.37
N ALA A 111 20.48 1.98 7.55
CA ALA A 111 21.56 1.98 8.52
C ALA A 111 21.04 1.85 9.97
N ALA A 112 20.02 2.63 10.34
CA ALA A 112 19.41 2.58 11.66
C ALA A 112 18.73 1.23 11.93
N ARG A 113 18.03 0.67 10.95
CA ARG A 113 17.42 -0.66 11.03
C ARG A 113 18.49 -1.74 11.27
N LYS A 114 19.57 -1.68 10.50
CA LYS A 114 20.69 -2.63 10.66
C LYS A 114 21.36 -2.52 12.03
N ALA A 115 21.56 -1.30 12.53
CA ALA A 115 22.19 -1.04 13.83
C ALA A 115 21.30 -1.49 15.00
N SER A 116 19.99 -1.25 14.94
CA SER A 116 19.05 -1.60 16.00
C SER A 116 18.71 -3.08 16.07
N GLY A 117 18.79 -3.80 14.96
CA GLY A 117 18.30 -5.18 14.84
C GLY A 117 16.78 -5.31 14.92
N LYS A 118 16.04 -4.19 14.89
CA LYS A 118 14.58 -4.18 14.93
C LYS A 118 13.96 -4.31 13.55
N ASN A 119 12.70 -4.76 13.44
CA ASN A 119 11.98 -4.71 12.18
C ASN A 119 11.67 -3.27 11.80
N TYR A 120 11.86 -2.97 10.53
CA TYR A 120 11.23 -1.86 9.84
C TYR A 120 10.28 -2.45 8.81
N MET A 121 9.02 -2.04 8.83
CA MET A 121 8.04 -2.39 7.81
C MET A 121 7.58 -1.13 7.08
N PHE A 122 7.74 -1.14 5.77
CA PHE A 122 7.18 -0.13 4.90
C PHE A 122 5.68 -0.41 4.73
N MET A 123 4.82 0.49 5.21
CA MET A 123 3.39 0.26 5.37
C MET A 123 2.63 0.59 4.07
N GLU A 124 3.01 -0.10 2.97
CA GLU A 124 2.34 0.02 1.68
C GLU A 124 1.09 -0.86 1.63
N THR A 125 -0.06 -0.24 1.41
CA THR A 125 -1.37 -0.87 1.48
C THR A 125 -1.72 -1.72 0.26
N THR A 126 -1.24 -1.36 -0.93
CA THR A 126 -1.71 -1.92 -2.20
C THR A 126 -1.41 -3.41 -2.38
N ILE A 127 -0.33 -3.92 -1.77
CA ILE A 127 -0.03 -5.36 -1.81
C ILE A 127 -0.89 -6.21 -0.84
N PHE A 128 -1.75 -5.57 -0.08
CA PHE A 128 -2.73 -6.20 0.81
C PHE A 128 -4.17 -5.96 0.36
N GLN A 129 -4.38 -5.28 -0.76
CA GLN A 129 -5.70 -5.16 -1.37
C GLN A 129 -6.16 -6.53 -1.89
N ARG A 130 -7.46 -6.76 -1.84
CA ARG A 130 -8.04 -8.05 -2.23
C ARG A 130 -7.70 -8.46 -3.67
N GLU A 131 -7.63 -7.48 -4.56
CA GLU A 131 -7.29 -7.70 -5.97
C GLU A 131 -5.84 -8.19 -6.12
N PHE A 132 -4.93 -7.62 -5.36
CA PHE A 132 -3.53 -8.08 -5.37
C PHE A 132 -3.39 -9.47 -4.74
N LEU A 133 -4.06 -9.74 -3.61
CA LEU A 133 -4.05 -11.06 -2.97
C LEU A 133 -4.58 -12.14 -3.93
N TYR A 134 -5.62 -11.83 -4.69
CA TYR A 134 -6.17 -12.73 -5.70
C TYR A 134 -5.17 -13.04 -6.81
N ILE A 135 -4.56 -12.03 -7.41
CA ILE A 135 -3.57 -12.21 -8.47
C ILE A 135 -2.31 -12.92 -7.97
N GLN A 136 -1.88 -12.62 -6.75
CA GLN A 136 -0.77 -13.33 -6.12
C GLN A 136 -1.08 -14.82 -5.92
N GLU A 137 -2.33 -15.15 -5.60
CA GLU A 137 -2.80 -16.54 -5.49
C GLU A 137 -2.75 -17.26 -6.85
N LEU A 138 -3.26 -16.66 -7.92
CA LEU A 138 -3.19 -17.20 -9.28
C LEU A 138 -1.74 -17.40 -9.74
N TYR A 139 -0.89 -16.41 -9.46
CA TYR A 139 0.54 -16.49 -9.80
C TYR A 139 1.24 -17.64 -9.08
N LYS A 140 1.01 -17.80 -7.77
CA LYS A 140 1.57 -18.91 -6.97
C LYS A 140 1.11 -20.29 -7.46
N LYS A 141 -0.11 -20.38 -7.99
CA LYS A 141 -0.65 -21.62 -8.61
C LYS A 141 -0.12 -21.87 -10.02
N GLY A 142 0.59 -20.89 -10.63
CA GLY A 142 1.10 -20.97 -12.00
C GLY A 142 0.03 -20.70 -13.06
N GLU A 143 -1.16 -20.25 -12.68
CA GLU A 143 -2.30 -20.05 -13.59
C GLU A 143 -2.03 -18.91 -14.59
N LEU A 144 -1.33 -17.84 -14.18
CA LEU A 144 -0.93 -16.76 -15.09
C LEU A 144 0.06 -17.21 -16.18
N GLY A 145 0.78 -18.32 -15.96
CA GLY A 145 1.92 -18.70 -16.79
C GLY A 145 3.09 -17.72 -16.62
N ARG A 146 3.92 -17.58 -17.65
CA ARG A 146 5.02 -16.61 -17.65
C ARG A 146 4.48 -15.19 -17.79
N LEU A 147 4.90 -14.29 -16.89
CA LEU A 147 4.56 -12.87 -16.99
C LEU A 147 5.22 -12.26 -18.23
N GLN A 148 4.48 -11.48 -19.00
CA GLN A 148 4.93 -10.83 -20.22
C GLN A 148 5.10 -9.32 -20.03
N TYR A 149 4.13 -8.69 -19.33
CA TYR A 149 4.07 -7.25 -19.16
C TYR A 149 3.14 -6.89 -18.00
N MET A 150 3.40 -5.79 -17.33
CA MET A 150 2.50 -5.25 -16.30
C MET A 150 2.34 -3.75 -16.46
N THR A 151 1.14 -3.25 -16.14
CA THR A 151 0.90 -1.80 -16.00
C THR A 151 0.32 -1.50 -14.64
N CYS A 152 0.59 -0.32 -14.13
CA CYS A 152 0.05 0.13 -12.87
C CYS A 152 -0.19 1.64 -12.88
N ALA A 153 -1.15 2.06 -12.07
CA ALA A 153 -1.46 3.48 -11.98
C ALA A 153 -2.01 3.83 -10.59
N HIS A 154 -1.71 5.04 -10.14
CA HIS A 154 -2.43 5.64 -9.04
C HIS A 154 -2.94 7.02 -9.45
N TYR A 155 -4.24 7.13 -9.52
CA TYR A 155 -4.96 8.34 -9.88
C TYR A 155 -5.60 8.94 -8.64
N GLN A 156 -5.22 10.16 -8.28
CA GLN A 156 -5.72 10.84 -7.09
C GLN A 156 -5.71 12.35 -7.31
N ASP A 157 -6.80 13.02 -6.98
CA ASP A 157 -6.83 14.47 -6.90
C ASP A 157 -6.66 14.89 -5.44
N MET A 158 -5.55 15.58 -5.16
CA MET A 158 -5.21 16.12 -3.84
C MET A 158 -5.56 17.60 -3.70
N GLU A 159 -6.42 18.14 -4.55
CA GLU A 159 -6.88 19.51 -4.40
C GLU A 159 -7.63 19.67 -3.07
N GLY A 160 -7.23 20.65 -2.27
CA GLY A 160 -7.81 20.87 -0.93
C GLY A 160 -7.28 19.97 0.20
N TRP A 161 -6.30 19.13 -0.09
CA TRP A 161 -5.60 18.34 0.92
C TRP A 161 -4.67 19.24 1.78
N PRO A 162 -4.14 18.73 2.91
CA PRO A 162 -3.21 19.48 3.76
C PRO A 162 -2.04 20.09 2.98
N GLU A 163 -1.58 21.26 3.40
CA GLU A 163 -0.58 22.09 2.69
C GLU A 163 0.70 21.33 2.28
N TYR A 164 1.13 20.35 3.07
CA TYR A 164 2.33 19.56 2.76
C TYR A 164 2.16 18.62 1.55
N TRP A 165 0.94 18.40 1.07
CA TRP A 165 0.67 17.68 -0.18
C TRP A 165 0.59 18.60 -1.39
N GLU A 166 0.31 19.90 -1.20
CA GLU A 166 0.10 20.83 -2.30
C GLU A 166 1.31 20.94 -3.22
N GLY A 167 1.14 20.59 -4.50
CA GLY A 167 2.20 20.60 -5.50
C GLY A 167 3.21 19.44 -5.39
N PHE A 168 2.93 18.44 -4.59
CA PHE A 168 3.78 17.26 -4.44
C PHE A 168 3.97 16.57 -5.79
N PRO A 169 5.21 16.29 -6.24
CA PRO A 169 5.44 15.66 -7.53
C PRO A 169 4.81 14.26 -7.63
N PRO A 170 4.15 13.92 -8.75
CA PRO A 170 3.49 12.63 -8.87
C PRO A 170 4.42 11.44 -8.61
N LEU A 171 5.61 11.40 -9.19
CA LEU A 171 6.56 10.30 -9.00
C LEU A 171 7.37 10.34 -7.69
N MET A 172 7.21 11.35 -6.84
CA MET A 172 7.71 11.28 -5.46
C MET A 172 6.80 10.47 -4.53
N HIS A 173 5.66 10.03 -5.03
CA HIS A 173 4.72 9.16 -4.33
C HIS A 173 4.29 7.98 -5.23
N PRO A 174 5.23 7.13 -5.68
CA PRO A 174 4.98 6.15 -6.72
C PRO A 174 4.41 4.84 -6.18
N THR A 175 4.57 4.56 -4.88
CA THR A 175 4.52 3.21 -4.33
C THR A 175 3.13 2.57 -4.41
N HIS A 176 2.04 3.32 -4.23
CA HIS A 176 0.69 2.79 -4.45
C HIS A 176 0.45 2.31 -5.87
N ALA A 177 1.17 2.88 -6.86
CA ALA A 177 1.10 2.39 -8.22
C ALA A 177 2.00 1.16 -8.39
N VAL A 178 3.30 1.31 -8.12
CA VAL A 178 4.33 0.36 -8.56
C VAL A 178 4.46 -0.90 -7.68
N ALA A 179 4.08 -0.80 -6.40
CA ALA A 179 4.31 -1.89 -5.44
C ALA A 179 3.66 -3.23 -5.83
N PRO A 180 2.40 -3.29 -6.30
CA PRO A 180 1.80 -4.56 -6.71
C PRO A 180 2.61 -5.26 -7.82
N CYS A 181 3.06 -4.50 -8.83
CA CYS A 181 3.82 -5.07 -9.93
C CYS A 181 5.21 -5.53 -9.49
N LEU A 182 5.93 -4.73 -8.69
CA LEU A 182 7.24 -5.11 -8.17
C LEU A 182 7.18 -6.32 -7.23
N MET A 183 6.16 -6.37 -6.37
CA MET A 183 5.94 -7.51 -5.47
C MET A 183 5.63 -8.78 -6.25
N LEU A 184 4.80 -8.70 -7.28
CA LEU A 184 4.41 -9.86 -8.09
C LEU A 184 5.60 -10.36 -8.93
N ALA A 185 6.36 -9.44 -9.54
CA ALA A 185 7.56 -9.78 -10.32
C ALA A 185 8.65 -10.43 -9.45
N GLY A 186 8.76 -10.04 -8.18
CA GLY A 186 9.79 -10.57 -7.27
C GLY A 186 11.22 -10.11 -7.61
N HIS A 187 11.36 -9.09 -8.46
CA HIS A 187 12.65 -8.52 -8.91
C HIS A 187 12.75 -7.05 -8.51
N LEU A 188 13.98 -6.60 -8.30
CA LEU A 188 14.26 -5.19 -8.01
C LEU A 188 14.25 -4.36 -9.31
N PRO A 189 13.87 -3.07 -9.25
CA PRO A 189 14.05 -2.15 -10.38
C PRO A 189 15.53 -2.04 -10.79
N ASP A 190 15.77 -1.94 -12.10
CA ASP A 190 17.10 -1.70 -12.68
C ASP A 190 17.20 -0.29 -13.25
N LYS A 191 16.30 0.08 -14.16
CA LYS A 191 16.27 1.38 -14.81
C LYS A 191 14.85 1.94 -14.89
N VAL A 192 14.75 3.27 -14.78
CA VAL A 192 13.49 4.01 -14.90
C VAL A 192 13.62 5.05 -16.00
N TYR A 193 12.66 5.05 -16.92
CA TYR A 193 12.54 6.03 -18.00
C TYR A 193 11.24 6.80 -17.77
N ALA A 194 11.34 7.98 -17.15
CA ALA A 194 10.17 8.78 -16.77
C ALA A 194 9.98 10.00 -17.67
N ARG A 195 8.72 10.42 -17.82
CA ARG A 195 8.34 11.63 -18.53
C ARG A 195 7.12 12.29 -17.89
N GLY A 196 7.24 13.62 -17.68
CA GLY A 196 6.12 14.46 -17.28
C GLY A 196 5.29 14.94 -18.47
N SER A 197 4.00 15.15 -18.25
CA SER A 197 3.02 15.62 -19.23
C SER A 197 2.02 16.59 -18.59
N GLY A 198 1.47 17.50 -19.42
CA GLY A 198 0.55 18.52 -18.94
C GLY A 198 1.22 19.53 -18.01
N LYS A 199 0.43 20.43 -17.43
CA LYS A 199 0.91 21.41 -16.45
C LYS A 199 -0.13 21.63 -15.37
N ILE A 200 0.33 21.69 -14.12
CA ILE A 200 -0.45 22.20 -12.99
C ILE A 200 -0.35 23.73 -12.89
N ARG A 201 -1.18 24.31 -12.02
CA ARG A 201 -1.10 25.75 -11.72
C ARG A 201 0.28 26.12 -11.20
N LYS A 202 0.76 27.32 -11.58
CA LYS A 202 2.11 27.79 -11.25
C LYS A 202 2.37 27.80 -9.75
N GLU A 203 1.38 28.19 -8.95
CA GLU A 203 1.48 28.27 -7.49
C GLU A 203 1.76 26.90 -6.84
N LEU A 204 1.22 25.82 -7.40
CA LEU A 204 1.51 24.46 -6.98
C LEU A 204 2.88 24.00 -7.47
N ALA A 205 3.20 24.29 -8.73
CA ALA A 205 4.49 23.91 -9.33
C ALA A 205 5.70 24.51 -8.61
N ASP A 206 5.57 25.75 -8.12
CA ASP A 206 6.66 26.49 -7.47
C ASP A 206 7.05 25.86 -6.09
N LYS A 207 6.16 25.10 -5.45
CA LYS A 207 6.44 24.51 -4.11
C LYS A 207 7.51 23.41 -4.14
N TYR A 208 7.48 22.55 -5.12
CA TYR A 208 8.41 21.42 -5.28
C TYR A 208 9.22 21.48 -6.59
N GLY A 209 8.98 22.48 -7.44
CA GLY A 209 9.68 22.61 -8.72
C GLY A 209 9.21 21.65 -9.81
N CYS A 210 8.12 20.93 -9.61
CA CYS A 210 7.54 20.02 -10.60
C CYS A 210 6.32 20.66 -11.28
N PRO A 211 6.37 20.93 -12.59
CA PRO A 211 5.27 21.58 -13.29
C PRO A 211 4.22 20.60 -13.83
N PHE A 212 4.43 19.29 -13.72
CA PHE A 212 3.66 18.31 -14.46
C PHE A 212 2.38 17.91 -13.72
N ALA A 213 1.27 17.84 -14.47
CA ALA A 213 0.01 17.30 -13.99
C ALA A 213 0.02 15.77 -13.93
N PHE A 214 0.75 15.15 -14.84
CA PHE A 214 0.84 13.72 -15.03
C PHE A 214 2.30 13.30 -15.23
N GLU A 215 2.70 12.22 -14.61
CA GLU A 215 4.01 11.62 -14.86
C GLU A 215 3.82 10.13 -15.14
N SER A 216 4.59 9.60 -16.08
CA SER A 216 4.62 8.17 -16.43
C SER A 216 6.05 7.67 -16.50
N ALA A 217 6.22 6.37 -16.28
CA ALA A 217 7.52 5.73 -16.34
C ALA A 217 7.43 4.31 -16.91
N PHE A 218 8.50 3.91 -17.62
CA PHE A 218 8.81 2.51 -17.92
C PHE A 218 9.94 2.05 -17.00
N ILE A 219 9.75 0.91 -16.36
CA ILE A 219 10.67 0.35 -15.36
C ILE A 219 11.12 -1.00 -15.85
N SER A 220 12.44 -1.16 -16.10
CA SER A 220 13.07 -2.47 -16.28
C SER A 220 13.49 -3.05 -14.95
N LEU A 221 13.52 -4.38 -14.87
CA LEU A 221 13.81 -5.12 -13.65
C LEU A 221 15.16 -5.82 -13.75
N GLN A 222 15.82 -6.01 -12.62
CA GLN A 222 17.06 -6.80 -12.54
C GLN A 222 16.75 -8.27 -12.84
N ASP A 223 17.57 -8.92 -13.65
CA ASP A 223 17.45 -10.35 -13.98
C ASP A 223 16.05 -10.78 -14.50
N SER A 224 15.34 -9.87 -15.19
CA SER A 224 14.01 -10.12 -15.76
C SER A 224 13.85 -9.41 -17.10
N ASP A 225 13.07 -10.01 -17.98
CA ASP A 225 12.67 -9.44 -19.28
C ASP A 225 11.30 -8.73 -19.21
N VAL A 226 10.66 -8.75 -18.04
CA VAL A 226 9.38 -8.08 -17.81
C VAL A 226 9.58 -6.58 -17.63
N THR A 227 8.77 -5.80 -18.32
CA THR A 227 8.70 -4.34 -18.15
C THR A 227 7.43 -3.95 -17.43
N ILE A 228 7.53 -2.94 -16.56
CA ILE A 228 6.40 -2.33 -15.88
C ILE A 228 6.20 -0.92 -16.45
N GLU A 229 4.96 -0.59 -16.85
CA GLU A 229 4.55 0.77 -17.15
C GLU A 229 3.78 1.33 -15.96
N MET A 230 4.16 2.55 -15.53
CA MET A 230 3.55 3.22 -14.39
C MET A 230 2.99 4.58 -14.78
N GLU A 231 1.80 4.90 -14.29
CA GLU A 231 1.14 6.19 -14.47
C GLU A 231 0.76 6.81 -13.13
N ARG A 232 0.95 8.12 -13.01
CA ARG A 232 0.67 8.85 -11.78
C ARG A 232 0.22 10.28 -12.04
N PHE A 233 -0.86 10.71 -11.36
CA PHE A 233 -1.17 12.12 -11.21
C PHE A 233 -1.70 12.44 -9.81
N LEU A 234 -1.57 13.71 -9.40
CA LEU A 234 -2.04 14.20 -8.10
C LEU A 234 -2.93 15.45 -8.20
N TYR A 235 -2.90 16.16 -9.34
CA TYR A 235 -3.62 17.42 -9.52
C TYR A 235 -4.04 17.61 -10.97
N GLY A 236 -5.16 18.33 -11.17
CA GLY A 236 -5.53 18.87 -12.45
C GLY A 236 -5.97 17.86 -13.50
N VAL A 237 -6.34 16.67 -13.11
CA VAL A 237 -6.83 15.60 -14.00
C VAL A 237 -8.20 15.13 -13.56
N ALA A 238 -9.18 15.24 -14.44
CA ALA A 238 -10.55 14.80 -14.15
C ALA A 238 -10.69 13.26 -14.25
N ARG A 239 -10.23 12.56 -13.24
CA ARG A 239 -10.33 11.11 -13.10
C ARG A 239 -10.59 10.76 -11.62
N SER A 240 -11.52 9.88 -11.37
CA SER A 240 -11.78 9.38 -10.01
C SER A 240 -10.56 8.62 -9.44
N TYR A 241 -10.50 8.55 -8.12
CA TYR A 241 -9.48 7.77 -7.42
C TYR A 241 -9.39 6.33 -7.92
N SER A 242 -8.17 5.83 -8.10
CA SER A 242 -7.90 4.43 -8.41
C SER A 242 -6.45 4.09 -8.11
N GLU A 243 -6.22 2.98 -7.44
CA GLU A 243 -4.91 2.33 -7.25
C GLU A 243 -4.96 1.03 -8.05
N CYS A 244 -4.68 1.07 -9.32
CA CYS A 244 -4.94 -0.04 -10.22
C CYS A 244 -3.67 -0.64 -10.81
N PHE A 245 -3.75 -1.91 -11.16
CA PHE A 245 -2.72 -2.61 -11.93
C PHE A 245 -3.36 -3.57 -12.94
N ARG A 246 -2.59 -3.92 -13.95
CA ARG A 246 -2.93 -4.97 -14.93
C ARG A 246 -1.74 -5.89 -15.07
N VAL A 247 -2.02 -7.17 -15.23
CA VAL A 247 -1.01 -8.22 -15.36
C VAL A 247 -1.30 -9.04 -16.60
N TYR A 248 -0.36 -9.13 -17.50
CA TYR A 248 -0.46 -9.87 -18.74
C TYR A 248 0.46 -11.08 -18.67
N GLY A 249 -0.14 -12.25 -18.51
CA GLY A 249 0.52 -13.55 -18.49
C GLY A 249 0.31 -14.32 -19.79
N GLU A 250 1.06 -15.40 -19.94
CA GLU A 250 0.98 -16.28 -21.12
C GLU A 250 -0.36 -17.05 -21.17
N ASN A 251 -0.89 -17.45 -20.01
CA ASN A 251 -2.11 -18.23 -19.89
C ASN A 251 -3.30 -17.41 -19.43
N GLU A 252 -3.11 -16.55 -18.47
CA GLU A 252 -4.13 -15.65 -17.94
C GLU A 252 -3.62 -14.22 -17.84
N SER A 253 -4.55 -13.28 -18.00
CA SER A 253 -4.31 -11.85 -17.82
C SER A 253 -5.42 -11.24 -16.98
N PHE A 254 -5.04 -10.25 -16.17
CA PHE A 254 -5.96 -9.53 -15.29
C PHE A 254 -5.98 -8.05 -15.63
N GLU A 255 -7.16 -7.48 -15.75
CA GLU A 255 -7.35 -6.03 -15.88
C GLU A 255 -8.24 -5.49 -14.77
N TRP A 256 -7.72 -4.46 -14.08
CA TRP A 256 -8.44 -3.73 -13.06
C TRP A 256 -9.67 -3.04 -13.66
N GLN A 257 -10.73 -2.93 -12.87
CA GLN A 257 -11.96 -2.23 -13.24
C GLN A 257 -11.71 -0.73 -13.49
N GLN A 258 -12.47 -0.14 -14.40
CA GLN A 258 -12.39 1.29 -14.68
C GLN A 258 -13.14 2.14 -13.65
N LEU A 259 -14.29 1.67 -13.16
CA LEU A 259 -15.12 2.31 -12.16
C LEU A 259 -15.11 1.50 -10.86
N ALA A 260 -15.27 2.19 -9.74
CA ALA A 260 -15.16 1.57 -8.41
C ALA A 260 -16.26 0.53 -8.10
N ASP A 261 -17.38 0.59 -8.80
CA ASP A 261 -18.53 -0.32 -8.67
C ASP A 261 -18.53 -1.47 -9.70
N GLU A 262 -17.49 -1.56 -10.53
CA GLU A 262 -17.32 -2.65 -11.48
C GLU A 262 -16.47 -3.78 -10.91
N ASP A 263 -16.67 -4.99 -11.44
CA ASP A 263 -15.77 -6.11 -11.22
C ASP A 263 -14.60 -6.08 -12.21
N PRO A 264 -13.37 -6.46 -11.80
CA PRO A 264 -12.23 -6.61 -12.70
C PRO A 264 -12.44 -7.78 -13.67
N VAL A 265 -11.64 -7.82 -14.73
CA VAL A 265 -11.75 -8.82 -15.78
C VAL A 265 -10.55 -9.75 -15.75
N LEU A 266 -10.82 -11.05 -15.78
CA LEU A 266 -9.84 -12.10 -16.03
C LEU A 266 -10.03 -12.62 -17.46
N PHE A 267 -8.92 -12.67 -18.19
CA PHE A 267 -8.81 -13.26 -19.53
C PHE A 267 -8.09 -14.58 -19.39
N THR A 268 -8.68 -15.66 -19.86
CA THR A 268 -8.09 -17.00 -19.78
C THR A 268 -7.96 -17.59 -21.18
N ARG A 269 -6.77 -18.03 -21.54
CA ARG A 269 -6.53 -18.77 -22.77
C ARG A 269 -7.11 -20.17 -22.63
N THR A 270 -7.94 -20.58 -23.57
CA THR A 270 -8.53 -21.94 -23.64
C THR A 270 -8.07 -22.66 -24.91
N GLY A 271 -7.89 -23.97 -24.77
CA GLY A 271 -7.48 -24.81 -25.89
C GLY A 271 -5.99 -24.74 -26.24
N GLU A 272 -5.57 -25.58 -27.17
CA GLU A 272 -4.21 -25.59 -27.72
C GLU A 272 -4.08 -24.52 -28.81
N LEU A 273 -2.86 -24.01 -29.00
CA LEU A 273 -2.52 -23.13 -30.12
C LEU A 273 -2.63 -23.91 -31.44
N GLU A 274 -3.73 -23.71 -32.14
CA GLU A 274 -3.88 -24.24 -33.48
C GLU A 274 -3.23 -23.30 -34.49
N LYS A 275 -2.54 -23.88 -35.48
CA LYS A 275 -2.08 -23.12 -36.65
C LYS A 275 -3.25 -22.62 -37.42
N VAL A 276 -3.35 -21.31 -37.60
CA VAL A 276 -4.35 -20.70 -38.48
C VAL A 276 -3.87 -20.85 -39.91
N ASP A 277 -4.61 -21.59 -40.75
CA ASP A 277 -4.40 -21.54 -42.17
C ASP A 277 -5.16 -20.34 -42.75
N ILE A 278 -4.42 -19.28 -43.07
CA ILE A 278 -4.99 -18.01 -43.60
C ILE A 278 -5.56 -18.21 -45.01
N LEU A 279 -5.26 -19.33 -45.66
CA LEU A 279 -5.76 -19.67 -47.02
C LEU A 279 -7.01 -20.54 -47.01
N ASP A 280 -7.47 -20.97 -45.85
CA ASP A 280 -8.72 -21.71 -45.70
C ASP A 280 -9.92 -20.75 -45.71
N GLU A 281 -10.50 -20.52 -46.87
CA GLU A 281 -11.65 -19.64 -47.10
C GLU A 281 -12.93 -20.09 -46.37
N ASP A 282 -13.00 -21.38 -45.96
CA ASP A 282 -14.14 -21.97 -45.22
C ASP A 282 -13.92 -21.92 -43.68
N SER A 283 -12.82 -21.39 -43.21
CA SER A 283 -12.53 -21.31 -41.77
C SER A 283 -13.37 -20.21 -41.11
N GLU A 284 -14.41 -20.59 -40.39
CA GLU A 284 -15.12 -19.71 -39.45
C GLU A 284 -14.22 -19.30 -38.24
N LYS A 285 -12.99 -19.78 -38.20
CA LYS A 285 -12.06 -19.56 -37.10
C LYS A 285 -11.54 -18.12 -37.08
N SER A 286 -11.63 -17.51 -35.95
CA SER A 286 -10.98 -16.21 -35.63
C SER A 286 -9.51 -16.27 -36.02
N SER A 287 -8.99 -15.20 -36.64
CA SER A 287 -7.55 -15.01 -36.97
C SER A 287 -6.61 -14.99 -35.73
N ARG A 288 -7.06 -15.36 -34.57
CA ARG A 288 -6.34 -15.20 -33.31
C ARG A 288 -5.58 -16.45 -32.82
N GLY A 289 -5.65 -17.58 -33.47
CA GLY A 289 -4.86 -18.78 -33.16
C GLY A 289 -5.14 -19.45 -31.79
N SER A 290 -5.85 -18.78 -30.88
CA SER A 290 -6.30 -19.34 -29.60
C SER A 290 -7.57 -18.63 -29.15
N GLU A 291 -8.43 -19.38 -28.49
CA GLU A 291 -9.64 -18.82 -27.87
C GLU A 291 -9.26 -18.15 -26.53
N ILE A 292 -9.77 -16.94 -26.30
CA ILE A 292 -9.67 -16.22 -25.03
C ILE A 292 -11.08 -16.06 -24.46
N VAL A 293 -11.26 -16.55 -23.26
CA VAL A 293 -12.51 -16.37 -22.48
C VAL A 293 -12.34 -15.19 -21.55
N GLU A 294 -13.29 -14.28 -21.58
CA GLU A 294 -13.35 -13.08 -20.76
C GLU A 294 -14.38 -13.26 -19.65
N LYS A 295 -13.98 -12.97 -18.41
CA LYS A 295 -14.89 -13.11 -17.27
C LYS A 295 -14.70 -11.97 -16.29
N ARG A 296 -15.79 -11.27 -15.93
CA ARG A 296 -15.81 -10.42 -14.75
C ARG A 296 -15.78 -11.29 -13.49
N ILE A 297 -14.92 -10.96 -12.54
CA ILE A 297 -14.66 -11.78 -11.36
C ILE A 297 -15.00 -11.01 -10.10
N GLN A 298 -15.76 -11.66 -9.20
CA GLN A 298 -15.96 -11.17 -7.85
C GLN A 298 -14.84 -11.69 -6.96
N ILE A 299 -14.03 -10.77 -6.45
CA ILE A 299 -12.88 -11.09 -5.62
C ILE A 299 -13.32 -11.18 -4.16
N PRO A 300 -12.94 -12.25 -3.43
CA PRO A 300 -13.24 -12.37 -2.00
C PRO A 300 -12.54 -11.30 -1.17
N ASP A 301 -13.06 -11.02 0.01
CA ASP A 301 -12.50 -10.02 0.92
C ASP A 301 -11.25 -10.49 1.69
N TYR A 302 -10.87 -11.76 1.56
CA TYR A 302 -9.74 -12.38 2.26
C TYR A 302 -9.76 -12.27 3.80
N ALA A 303 -10.91 -11.96 4.39
CA ALA A 303 -11.09 -11.87 5.84
C ALA A 303 -10.69 -13.17 6.58
N HIS A 304 -10.78 -14.31 5.91
CA HIS A 304 -10.40 -15.61 6.45
C HIS A 304 -8.90 -15.77 6.76
N LEU A 305 -8.04 -14.91 6.21
CA LEU A 305 -6.60 -14.88 6.51
C LEU A 305 -6.27 -14.14 7.82
N LEU A 306 -7.26 -13.54 8.47
CA LEU A 306 -7.09 -12.67 9.62
C LEU A 306 -7.69 -13.28 10.90
N PRO A 307 -7.19 -12.91 12.09
CA PRO A 307 -7.88 -13.17 13.34
C PRO A 307 -9.32 -12.63 13.29
N LYS A 308 -10.25 -13.37 13.84
CA LYS A 308 -11.70 -13.05 13.81
C LYS A 308 -12.02 -11.66 14.39
N GLU A 309 -11.19 -11.18 15.33
CA GLU A 309 -11.36 -9.91 16.02
C GLU A 309 -11.15 -8.70 15.10
N ILE A 310 -10.36 -8.87 14.02
CA ILE A 310 -10.04 -7.79 13.06
C ILE A 310 -10.52 -8.11 11.63
N ALA A 311 -10.99 -9.33 11.38
CA ALA A 311 -11.43 -9.78 10.06
C ALA A 311 -12.53 -8.91 9.43
N SER A 312 -13.43 -8.37 10.25
CA SER A 312 -14.52 -7.51 9.78
C SER A 312 -14.04 -6.17 9.19
N PHE A 313 -12.81 -5.73 9.50
CA PHE A 313 -12.27 -4.47 8.97
C PHE A 313 -11.80 -4.56 7.51
N THR A 314 -11.85 -5.74 6.88
CA THR A 314 -11.65 -5.87 5.42
C THR A 314 -12.76 -5.22 4.61
N THR A 315 -13.91 -4.96 5.22
CA THR A 315 -15.05 -4.24 4.67
C THR A 315 -15.54 -3.18 5.65
N ASN A 316 -16.47 -2.32 5.24
CA ASN A 316 -17.11 -1.39 6.14
C ASN A 316 -17.88 -2.14 7.23
N THR A 317 -17.59 -1.85 8.49
CA THR A 317 -18.21 -2.48 9.65
C THR A 317 -18.57 -1.44 10.72
N VAL A 318 -19.42 -1.82 11.64
CA VAL A 318 -19.74 -1.00 12.82
C VAL A 318 -18.80 -1.36 13.96
N TYR A 319 -18.06 -0.37 14.46
CA TYR A 319 -17.01 -0.61 15.47
C TYR A 319 -17.55 -1.19 16.78
N ASN A 320 -18.67 -0.66 17.29
CA ASN A 320 -19.25 -1.08 18.55
C ASN A 320 -20.78 -1.17 18.46
N ASN A 321 -21.31 -2.38 18.36
CA ASN A 321 -22.75 -2.64 18.25
C ASN A 321 -23.47 -2.60 19.60
N GLU A 322 -22.75 -2.76 20.72
CA GLU A 322 -23.32 -2.81 22.06
C GLU A 322 -23.55 -1.42 22.66
N ASN A 323 -22.82 -0.44 22.16
CA ASN A 323 -22.81 0.92 22.68
C ASN A 323 -23.04 1.94 21.56
N THR A 324 -24.30 2.32 21.35
CA THR A 324 -24.74 3.11 20.20
C THR A 324 -24.07 4.49 20.11
N HIS A 325 -23.71 5.12 21.23
CA HIS A 325 -23.02 6.41 21.23
C HIS A 325 -21.52 6.31 20.87
N LEU A 326 -20.95 5.11 20.90
CA LEU A 326 -19.59 4.82 20.44
C LEU A 326 -19.58 4.14 19.06
N SER A 327 -20.75 3.87 18.49
CA SER A 327 -20.87 3.18 17.21
C SER A 327 -20.58 4.13 16.06
N PHE A 328 -19.66 3.71 15.17
CA PHE A 328 -19.35 4.40 13.93
C PHE A 328 -18.90 3.38 12.89
N THR A 329 -18.98 3.76 11.61
CA THR A 329 -18.51 2.90 10.52
C THR A 329 -17.00 3.01 10.41
N GLN A 330 -16.34 1.87 10.30
CA GLN A 330 -14.90 1.72 10.17
C GLN A 330 -14.57 0.56 9.24
N GLY A 331 -13.39 0.57 8.62
CA GLY A 331 -12.92 -0.51 7.77
C GLY A 331 -13.14 -0.27 6.29
N GLY A 332 -12.72 -1.22 5.48
CA GLY A 332 -12.82 -1.17 4.00
C GLY A 332 -11.85 -0.22 3.31
N GLY A 333 -11.06 0.56 4.07
CA GLY A 333 -10.09 1.50 3.50
C GLY A 333 -9.03 0.80 2.64
N HIS A 334 -8.63 1.43 1.54
CA HIS A 334 -7.69 0.88 0.54
C HIS A 334 -8.01 -0.58 0.17
N GLY A 335 -9.22 -0.82 -0.32
CA GLY A 335 -9.63 -2.17 -0.74
C GLY A 335 -9.62 -3.23 0.36
N GLY A 336 -9.75 -2.82 1.64
CA GLY A 336 -9.75 -3.72 2.80
C GLY A 336 -8.38 -4.15 3.29
N SER A 337 -7.31 -3.48 2.86
CA SER A 337 -5.92 -3.84 3.15
C SER A 337 -5.45 -3.56 4.57
N HIS A 338 -6.04 -2.57 5.26
CA HIS A 338 -5.55 -2.09 6.56
C HIS A 338 -5.39 -3.18 7.63
N PRO A 339 -6.36 -4.10 7.85
CA PRO A 339 -6.19 -5.15 8.85
C PRO A 339 -5.12 -6.17 8.47
N HIS A 340 -4.92 -6.46 7.18
CA HIS A 340 -3.82 -7.31 6.71
C HIS A 340 -2.46 -6.67 6.96
N LEU A 341 -2.33 -5.38 6.65
CA LEU A 341 -1.12 -4.59 6.86
C LEU A 341 -0.70 -4.58 8.34
N VAL A 342 -1.65 -4.27 9.24
CA VAL A 342 -1.42 -4.29 10.69
C VAL A 342 -1.07 -5.69 11.18
N HIS A 343 -1.79 -6.70 10.71
CA HIS A 343 -1.55 -8.10 11.12
C HIS A 343 -0.15 -8.55 10.70
N GLU A 344 0.28 -8.27 9.48
CA GLU A 344 1.62 -8.60 9.00
C GLU A 344 2.70 -7.92 9.85
N PHE A 345 2.54 -6.63 10.17
CA PHE A 345 3.50 -5.91 11.02
C PHE A 345 3.64 -6.59 12.38
N ILE A 346 2.53 -6.90 13.05
CA ILE A 346 2.52 -7.53 14.37
C ILE A 346 3.11 -8.95 14.30
N ARG A 347 2.69 -9.75 13.29
CA ARG A 347 3.17 -11.13 13.15
C ARG A 347 4.65 -11.20 12.82
N SER A 348 5.15 -10.31 11.98
CA SER A 348 6.59 -10.26 11.67
C SER A 348 7.46 -10.05 12.91
N ILE A 349 6.98 -9.25 13.87
CA ILE A 349 7.68 -8.99 15.13
C ILE A 349 7.62 -10.23 16.07
N LEU A 350 6.43 -10.79 16.25
CA LEU A 350 6.22 -11.92 17.16
C LEU A 350 6.87 -13.21 16.68
N GLU A 351 6.98 -13.37 15.36
CA GLU A 351 7.60 -14.52 14.70
C GLU A 351 9.11 -14.32 14.46
N GLU A 352 9.65 -13.16 14.88
CA GLU A 352 11.07 -12.81 14.73
C GLU A 352 11.58 -12.96 13.29
N ARG A 353 10.73 -12.63 12.31
CA ARG A 353 11.03 -12.67 10.87
C ARG A 353 11.01 -11.28 10.24
N LYS A 354 11.56 -11.16 9.07
CA LYS A 354 11.39 -9.96 8.26
C LYS A 354 9.90 -9.76 7.90
N PRO A 355 9.42 -8.51 7.87
CA PRO A 355 8.09 -8.20 7.34
C PRO A 355 8.03 -8.42 5.83
N ALA A 356 6.81 -8.51 5.29
CA ALA A 356 6.57 -8.68 3.86
C ALA A 356 7.20 -7.58 3.00
N ILE A 357 7.28 -6.37 3.54
CA ILE A 357 7.96 -5.23 2.91
C ILE A 357 9.00 -4.69 3.90
N ASP A 358 10.22 -5.15 3.78
CA ASP A 358 11.32 -4.70 4.64
C ASP A 358 11.90 -3.34 4.18
N ASP A 359 12.92 -2.88 4.90
CA ASP A 359 13.64 -1.63 4.64
C ASP A 359 14.26 -1.56 3.23
N ILE A 360 14.75 -2.68 2.71
CA ILE A 360 15.37 -2.73 1.38
C ILE A 360 14.30 -2.61 0.28
N MET A 361 13.23 -3.39 0.39
CA MET A 361 12.12 -3.32 -0.57
C MET A 361 11.48 -1.94 -0.57
N GLY A 362 11.18 -1.38 0.63
CA GLY A 362 10.63 -0.04 0.76
C GLY A 362 11.52 1.05 0.15
N ALA A 363 12.84 0.93 0.31
CA ALA A 363 13.80 1.86 -0.28
C ALA A 363 13.83 1.78 -1.81
N TYR A 364 13.85 0.58 -2.39
CA TYR A 364 13.80 0.41 -3.84
C TYR A 364 12.46 0.91 -4.43
N TRP A 365 11.34 0.61 -3.79
CA TRP A 365 10.02 1.04 -4.28
C TRP A 365 9.83 2.56 -4.19
N THR A 366 10.35 3.19 -3.13
CA THR A 366 10.31 4.66 -2.99
C THR A 366 11.29 5.34 -3.95
N GLY A 367 12.46 4.75 -4.17
CA GLY A 367 13.52 5.32 -5.01
C GLY A 367 13.33 5.07 -6.51
N THR A 368 12.31 4.29 -6.90
CA THR A 368 11.93 4.07 -8.30
C THR A 368 11.24 5.28 -8.89
#